data_3bbb0b6c55e911735f7720f931e991a0
#
_entry.id   3bbb0b6c55e911735f7720f931e991a0
#
_cell.length_a   1.000
_cell.length_b   1.000
_cell.length_c   1.000
_cell.angle_alpha   90.00
_cell.angle_beta   90.00
_cell.angle_gamma   90.00
#
_symmetry.space_group_name_H-M   'P 1'
#
loop_
_entity.id
_entity.type
_entity.pdbx_description
1 polymer ?
#
loop_
_entity_poly.entity_id
_entity_poly.type
_entity_poly.pdbx_seq_one_letter_code
_entity_poly.pdbx_strand_id
1 'polypeptide(L)'
;MSDATRPKVWVSQPLFDDVVAQLGAHFALTTTERVTAYSPHELAAHLAGVDGALITLNERVGAAEIASAPQLRAIANVGVGYNNLDIDALSAAGILASNTPDVLTETTADLGFALLMATARRITEAERWLRDGQWGQWSFRTMLGADIHGSTLGILGMGRIGQGIARRGAHGFGMRVLYHNRSRLPTQIEQDLDARYVDIDSLLAQSDHLVLVLPYNRDSHHIIDAAALGKMRPTATLVNIARGGLVDEIALADALANGRLAGAGLDVYEGEPAVRPELLALRNVVLTPHIGSASLATRRAMVQLAVDNLIAALGQGPNAGHPPSALNADAVAAAKQGGARVGASDGEAIKTGATKTTTTKR
;
A
#
# COMPACT_ATOMS: atom_id res chain seq x y z
N MET A 1 4.30 -15.84 -34.91
CA MET A 1 3.48 -16.75 -34.06
C MET A 1 2.05 -16.28 -34.23
N SER A 2 1.06 -17.16 -34.40
CA SER A 2 -0.35 -16.79 -34.47
C SER A 2 -0.79 -16.29 -33.09
N ASP A 3 -1.75 -15.35 -33.04
CA ASP A 3 -2.25 -14.71 -31.81
C ASP A 3 -2.78 -15.73 -30.76
N ALA A 4 -3.17 -16.92 -31.23
CA ALA A 4 -3.70 -18.02 -30.41
C ALA A 4 -2.67 -18.70 -29.49
N THR A 5 -1.36 -18.42 -29.63
CA THR A 5 -0.27 -19.04 -28.84
C THR A 5 0.39 -18.10 -27.85
N ARG A 6 -0.03 -16.81 -27.83
CA ARG A 6 0.55 -15.81 -26.93
C ARG A 6 -0.13 -15.86 -25.56
N PRO A 7 0.62 -15.76 -24.43
CA PRO A 7 0.00 -15.65 -23.12
C PRO A 7 -0.97 -14.46 -23.08
N LYS A 8 -2.08 -14.62 -22.37
CA LYS A 8 -3.12 -13.61 -22.24
C LYS A 8 -2.87 -12.74 -21.02
N VAL A 9 -2.96 -11.45 -21.19
CA VAL A 9 -2.81 -10.48 -20.10
C VAL A 9 -4.01 -9.54 -20.05
N TRP A 10 -4.55 -9.32 -18.86
CA TRP A 10 -5.61 -8.37 -18.58
C TRP A 10 -5.12 -7.20 -17.76
N VAL A 11 -5.57 -5.98 -18.12
CA VAL A 11 -5.33 -4.74 -17.39
C VAL A 11 -6.64 -4.26 -16.81
N SER A 12 -6.71 -4.11 -15.48
CA SER A 12 -7.98 -3.92 -14.75
C SER A 12 -8.57 -2.52 -14.84
N GLN A 13 -7.79 -1.53 -15.23
CA GLN A 13 -8.24 -0.13 -15.32
C GLN A 13 -7.54 0.58 -16.48
N PRO A 14 -8.10 1.72 -16.98
CA PRO A 14 -7.39 2.58 -17.93
C PRO A 14 -6.18 3.19 -17.24
N LEU A 15 -5.01 2.95 -17.82
CA LEU A 15 -3.72 3.47 -17.39
C LEU A 15 -3.10 4.34 -18.50
N PHE A 16 -1.77 4.45 -18.57
CA PHE A 16 -1.10 5.18 -19.66
C PHE A 16 -0.96 4.27 -20.88
N ASP A 17 -1.73 4.53 -21.93
CA ASP A 17 -1.85 3.67 -23.11
C ASP A 17 -0.51 3.34 -23.76
N ASP A 18 0.38 4.32 -23.90
CA ASP A 18 1.70 4.14 -24.49
C ASP A 18 2.63 3.24 -23.64
N VAL A 19 2.43 3.21 -22.30
CA VAL A 19 3.16 2.32 -21.41
C VAL A 19 2.54 0.92 -21.45
N VAL A 20 1.22 0.83 -21.36
CA VAL A 20 0.48 -0.44 -21.40
C VAL A 20 0.63 -1.15 -22.75
N ALA A 21 0.71 -0.42 -23.84
CA ALA A 21 0.91 -0.96 -25.18
C ALA A 21 2.19 -1.81 -25.31
N GLN A 22 3.19 -1.60 -24.44
CA GLN A 22 4.40 -2.44 -24.39
C GLN A 22 4.06 -3.91 -24.09
N LEU A 23 3.02 -4.18 -23.28
CA LEU A 23 2.54 -5.54 -23.03
C LEU A 23 2.07 -6.22 -24.33
N GLY A 24 1.47 -5.46 -25.25
CA GLY A 24 1.01 -5.96 -26.55
C GLY A 24 2.13 -6.51 -27.44
N ALA A 25 3.40 -6.13 -27.22
CA ALA A 25 4.53 -6.72 -27.94
C ALA A 25 4.79 -8.19 -27.51
N HIS A 26 4.40 -8.57 -26.31
CA HIS A 26 4.69 -9.87 -25.70
C HIS A 26 3.44 -10.76 -25.55
N PHE A 27 2.26 -10.17 -25.36
CA PHE A 27 1.04 -10.87 -24.91
C PHE A 27 -0.18 -10.56 -25.79
N ALA A 28 -1.18 -11.43 -25.74
CA ALA A 28 -2.53 -11.11 -26.16
C ALA A 28 -3.17 -10.24 -25.06
N LEU A 29 -3.28 -8.93 -25.33
CA LEU A 29 -3.64 -7.92 -24.34
C LEU A 29 -5.14 -7.63 -24.35
N THR A 30 -5.76 -7.60 -23.17
CA THR A 30 -7.12 -7.12 -22.96
C THR A 30 -7.08 -5.93 -21.98
N THR A 31 -7.63 -4.81 -22.39
CA THR A 31 -7.76 -3.56 -21.59
C THR A 31 -9.23 -3.23 -21.35
N THR A 32 -9.50 -2.25 -20.52
CA THR A 32 -10.84 -1.77 -20.19
C THR A 32 -10.85 -0.25 -20.02
N GLU A 33 -12.01 0.35 -20.27
CA GLU A 33 -12.29 1.77 -19.95
C GLU A 33 -12.96 1.92 -18.56
N ARG A 34 -13.16 0.83 -17.84
CA ARG A 34 -13.83 0.82 -16.54
C ARG A 34 -12.90 1.36 -15.46
N VAL A 35 -13.37 2.38 -14.71
CA VAL A 35 -12.67 2.97 -13.55
C VAL A 35 -13.26 2.56 -12.21
N THR A 36 -14.42 1.87 -12.19
CA THR A 36 -15.08 1.40 -10.97
C THR A 36 -14.57 0.03 -10.56
N ALA A 37 -14.53 -0.25 -9.28
CA ALA A 37 -14.14 -1.55 -8.75
C ALA A 37 -15.01 -2.69 -9.33
N TYR A 38 -14.41 -3.87 -9.47
CA TYR A 38 -15.10 -5.11 -9.85
C TYR A 38 -15.70 -5.76 -8.61
N SER A 39 -16.88 -6.37 -8.77
CA SER A 39 -17.36 -7.31 -7.76
C SER A 39 -16.43 -8.55 -7.71
N PRO A 40 -16.39 -9.30 -6.60
CA PRO A 40 -15.58 -10.51 -6.50
C PRO A 40 -15.84 -11.51 -7.65
N HIS A 41 -17.10 -11.66 -8.06
CA HIS A 41 -17.49 -12.56 -9.17
C HIS A 41 -16.95 -12.06 -10.53
N GLU A 42 -17.05 -10.77 -10.82
CA GLU A 42 -16.52 -10.20 -12.07
C GLU A 42 -14.98 -10.33 -12.11
N LEU A 43 -14.32 -10.01 -10.98
CA LEU A 43 -12.87 -10.14 -10.87
C LEU A 43 -12.40 -11.56 -11.10
N ALA A 44 -13.05 -12.54 -10.46
CA ALA A 44 -12.78 -13.95 -10.67
C ALA A 44 -12.94 -14.38 -12.14
N ALA A 45 -13.98 -13.90 -12.82
CA ALA A 45 -14.23 -14.20 -14.24
C ALA A 45 -13.13 -13.60 -15.15
N HIS A 46 -12.62 -12.39 -14.86
CA HIS A 46 -11.50 -11.81 -15.61
C HIS A 46 -10.20 -12.59 -15.40
N LEU A 47 -9.91 -12.99 -14.16
CA LEU A 47 -8.68 -13.71 -13.82
C LEU A 47 -8.68 -15.16 -14.35
N ALA A 48 -9.83 -15.82 -14.46
CA ALA A 48 -9.94 -17.21 -14.88
C ALA A 48 -9.42 -17.47 -16.30
N GLY A 49 -9.45 -16.47 -17.19
CA GLY A 49 -9.12 -16.62 -18.60
C GLY A 49 -7.73 -16.13 -19.02
N VAL A 50 -6.86 -15.70 -18.07
CA VAL A 50 -5.61 -15.03 -18.37
C VAL A 50 -4.41 -15.67 -17.68
N ASP A 51 -3.24 -15.53 -18.28
CA ASP A 51 -1.94 -15.96 -17.71
C ASP A 51 -1.37 -14.90 -16.75
N GLY A 52 -1.71 -13.63 -16.94
CA GLY A 52 -1.25 -12.53 -16.12
C GLY A 52 -2.25 -11.40 -16.00
N ALA A 53 -2.17 -10.65 -14.89
CA ALA A 53 -3.00 -9.47 -14.66
C ALA A 53 -2.17 -8.29 -14.16
N LEU A 54 -2.43 -7.11 -14.72
CA LEU A 54 -1.96 -5.84 -14.20
C LEU A 54 -3.14 -5.16 -13.51
N ILE A 55 -3.06 -5.03 -12.21
CA ILE A 55 -4.16 -4.57 -11.35
C ILE A 55 -3.73 -3.36 -10.51
N THR A 56 -4.71 -2.71 -9.88
CA THR A 56 -4.50 -1.59 -8.96
C THR A 56 -4.90 -1.95 -7.53
N LEU A 57 -4.95 -0.96 -6.65
CA LEU A 57 -5.37 -1.14 -5.26
C LEU A 57 -6.88 -1.45 -5.13
N ASN A 58 -7.66 -1.24 -6.19
CA ASN A 58 -9.11 -1.47 -6.19
C ASN A 58 -9.48 -2.95 -6.30
N GLU A 59 -8.63 -3.77 -6.92
CA GLU A 59 -8.86 -5.20 -7.11
C GLU A 59 -8.34 -5.98 -5.90
N ARG A 60 -9.25 -6.60 -5.17
CA ARG A 60 -8.90 -7.46 -4.03
C ARG A 60 -8.84 -8.92 -4.47
N VAL A 61 -7.64 -9.51 -4.48
CA VAL A 61 -7.39 -10.90 -4.90
C VAL A 61 -7.10 -11.76 -3.68
N GLY A 62 -8.09 -12.54 -3.27
CA GLY A 62 -8.00 -13.50 -2.18
C GLY A 62 -8.03 -14.95 -2.67
N ALA A 63 -8.11 -15.90 -1.74
CA ALA A 63 -8.08 -17.32 -2.04
C ALA A 63 -9.22 -17.77 -2.99
N ALA A 64 -10.40 -17.14 -2.94
CA ALA A 64 -11.53 -17.48 -3.80
C ALA A 64 -11.29 -17.12 -5.28
N GLU A 65 -10.77 -15.90 -5.54
CA GLU A 65 -10.42 -15.43 -6.87
C GLU A 65 -9.28 -16.28 -7.46
N ILE A 66 -8.28 -16.62 -6.63
CA ILE A 66 -7.14 -17.46 -7.02
C ILE A 66 -7.60 -18.87 -7.41
N ALA A 67 -8.50 -19.48 -6.63
CA ALA A 67 -9.02 -20.82 -6.91
C ALA A 67 -9.79 -20.90 -8.25
N SER A 68 -10.40 -19.80 -8.68
CA SER A 68 -11.11 -19.71 -9.97
C SER A 68 -10.22 -19.36 -11.17
N ALA A 69 -8.91 -19.13 -10.94
CA ALA A 69 -7.96 -18.70 -11.97
C ALA A 69 -6.81 -19.72 -12.21
N PRO A 70 -7.10 -20.93 -12.70
CA PRO A 70 -6.11 -22.02 -12.80
C PRO A 70 -4.97 -21.75 -13.80
N GLN A 71 -5.15 -20.80 -14.71
CA GLN A 71 -4.13 -20.43 -15.70
C GLN A 71 -3.27 -19.24 -15.26
N LEU A 72 -3.68 -18.54 -14.21
CA LEU A 72 -3.00 -17.34 -13.74
C LEU A 72 -1.61 -17.68 -13.19
N ARG A 73 -0.60 -16.98 -13.68
CA ARG A 73 0.82 -17.19 -13.34
C ARG A 73 1.47 -15.99 -12.67
N ALA A 74 0.95 -14.79 -12.95
CA ALA A 74 1.52 -13.57 -12.42
C ALA A 74 0.48 -12.47 -12.21
N ILE A 75 0.66 -11.67 -11.14
CA ILE A 75 -0.06 -10.43 -10.87
C ILE A 75 0.95 -9.31 -10.63
N ALA A 76 0.83 -8.21 -11.36
CA ALA A 76 1.53 -6.97 -11.09
C ALA A 76 0.56 -5.93 -10.52
N ASN A 77 0.78 -5.52 -9.27
CA ASN A 77 -0.04 -4.54 -8.56
C ASN A 77 0.57 -3.14 -8.69
N VAL A 78 -0.15 -2.19 -9.29
CA VAL A 78 0.28 -0.79 -9.45
C VAL A 78 0.08 -0.06 -8.12
N GLY A 79 1.03 -0.20 -7.21
CA GLY A 79 1.04 0.40 -5.89
C GLY A 79 2.14 -0.19 -5.02
N VAL A 80 2.60 0.54 -4.01
CA VAL A 80 3.59 0.01 -3.05
C VAL A 80 2.91 -0.89 -2.00
N GLY A 81 1.73 -0.48 -1.51
CA GLY A 81 0.94 -1.31 -0.60
C GLY A 81 0.23 -2.42 -1.37
N TYR A 82 0.21 -3.61 -0.80
CA TYR A 82 -0.34 -4.83 -1.41
C TYR A 82 -1.30 -5.58 -0.48
N ASN A 83 -1.91 -4.90 0.48
CA ASN A 83 -2.92 -5.48 1.38
C ASN A 83 -4.22 -5.91 0.66
N ASN A 84 -4.35 -5.60 -0.62
CA ASN A 84 -5.37 -6.11 -1.54
C ASN A 84 -5.04 -7.49 -2.11
N LEU A 85 -3.84 -8.04 -1.88
CA LEU A 85 -3.39 -9.35 -2.34
C LEU A 85 -3.20 -10.31 -1.17
N ASP A 86 -3.72 -11.52 -1.28
CA ASP A 86 -3.38 -12.64 -0.38
C ASP A 86 -2.09 -13.29 -0.87
N ILE A 87 -0.95 -12.81 -0.36
CA ILE A 87 0.38 -13.25 -0.78
C ILE A 87 0.63 -14.73 -0.46
N ASP A 88 0.09 -15.24 0.65
CA ASP A 88 0.26 -16.63 1.05
C ASP A 88 -0.51 -17.56 0.09
N ALA A 89 -1.75 -17.22 -0.24
CA ALA A 89 -2.55 -17.96 -1.20
C ALA A 89 -1.96 -17.91 -2.62
N LEU A 90 -1.46 -16.75 -3.08
CA LEU A 90 -0.77 -16.61 -4.36
C LEU A 90 0.50 -17.48 -4.41
N SER A 91 1.28 -17.49 -3.33
CA SER A 91 2.49 -18.29 -3.22
C SER A 91 2.20 -19.79 -3.27
N ALA A 92 1.18 -20.23 -2.53
CA ALA A 92 0.73 -21.64 -2.53
C ALA A 92 0.25 -22.10 -3.92
N ALA A 93 -0.40 -21.20 -4.68
CA ALA A 93 -0.83 -21.46 -6.05
C ALA A 93 0.29 -21.32 -7.10
N GLY A 94 1.52 -20.95 -6.70
CA GLY A 94 2.65 -20.75 -7.62
C GLY A 94 2.54 -19.49 -8.48
N ILE A 95 1.71 -18.52 -8.08
CA ILE A 95 1.47 -17.26 -8.78
C ILE A 95 2.44 -16.20 -8.28
N LEU A 96 3.24 -15.62 -9.18
CA LEU A 96 4.15 -14.52 -8.84
C LEU A 96 3.37 -13.22 -8.63
N ALA A 97 3.57 -12.59 -7.49
CA ALA A 97 3.03 -11.27 -7.17
C ALA A 97 4.15 -10.22 -7.14
N SER A 98 3.87 -9.03 -7.65
CA SER A 98 4.78 -7.89 -7.62
C SER A 98 4.05 -6.59 -7.29
N ASN A 99 4.79 -5.60 -6.81
CA ASN A 99 4.31 -4.26 -6.51
C ASN A 99 5.25 -3.20 -7.11
N THR A 100 5.03 -1.91 -6.81
CA THR A 100 5.84 -0.82 -7.39
C THR A 100 6.50 0.03 -6.29
N PRO A 101 7.50 -0.51 -5.56
CA PRO A 101 8.25 0.22 -4.54
C PRO A 101 9.18 1.26 -5.16
N ASP A 102 9.70 2.14 -4.30
CA ASP A 102 10.72 3.16 -4.57
C ASP A 102 10.27 4.32 -5.46
N VAL A 103 9.71 4.06 -6.62
CA VAL A 103 9.35 5.07 -7.64
C VAL A 103 8.37 6.14 -7.15
N LEU A 104 7.60 5.86 -6.09
CA LEU A 104 6.61 6.79 -5.53
C LEU A 104 7.06 7.42 -4.18
N THR A 105 8.23 7.05 -3.68
CA THR A 105 8.68 7.41 -2.33
C THR A 105 8.67 8.92 -2.09
N GLU A 106 9.33 9.68 -2.96
CA GLU A 106 9.48 11.13 -2.79
C GLU A 106 8.15 11.87 -2.98
N THR A 107 7.37 11.49 -3.99
CA THR A 107 6.05 12.12 -4.27
C THR A 107 5.07 11.90 -3.11
N THR A 108 5.06 10.69 -2.54
CA THR A 108 4.19 10.40 -1.39
C THR A 108 4.69 11.13 -0.14
N ALA A 109 6.00 11.25 0.05
CA ALA A 109 6.57 12.04 1.13
C ALA A 109 6.25 13.54 0.99
N ASP A 110 6.25 14.07 -0.24
CA ASP A 110 5.84 15.45 -0.55
C ASP A 110 4.39 15.69 -0.11
N LEU A 111 3.46 14.80 -0.50
CA LEU A 111 2.05 14.93 -0.10
C LEU A 111 1.89 14.82 1.42
N GLY A 112 2.55 13.86 2.07
CA GLY A 112 2.47 13.70 3.52
C GLY A 112 2.91 14.96 4.26
N PHE A 113 3.98 15.59 3.80
CA PHE A 113 4.46 16.85 4.37
C PHE A 113 3.56 18.04 4.00
N ALA A 114 3.01 18.07 2.79
CA ALA A 114 2.04 19.07 2.37
C ALA A 114 0.74 19.01 3.20
N LEU A 115 0.23 17.81 3.49
CA LEU A 115 -0.92 17.61 4.38
C LEU A 115 -0.62 18.07 5.82
N LEU A 116 0.59 17.77 6.34
CA LEU A 116 1.03 18.29 7.62
C LEU A 116 0.96 19.82 7.64
N MET A 117 1.55 20.47 6.64
CA MET A 117 1.55 21.94 6.52
C MET A 117 0.15 22.51 6.40
N ALA A 118 -0.69 21.90 5.53
CA ALA A 118 -2.05 22.35 5.30
C ALA A 118 -2.91 22.23 6.56
N THR A 119 -2.75 21.14 7.33
CA THR A 119 -3.44 20.91 8.59
C THR A 119 -2.99 21.86 9.69
N ALA A 120 -1.67 21.93 9.95
CA ALA A 120 -1.11 22.78 11.01
C ALA A 120 -1.42 24.27 10.78
N ARG A 121 -1.41 24.72 9.52
CA ARG A 121 -1.66 26.11 9.14
C ARG A 121 -3.11 26.39 8.73
N ARG A 122 -4.04 25.42 8.88
CA ARG A 122 -5.48 25.54 8.59
C ARG A 122 -5.76 26.05 7.15
N ILE A 123 -4.94 25.65 6.18
CA ILE A 123 -4.94 26.22 4.82
C ILE A 123 -6.29 26.01 4.14
N THR A 124 -6.83 24.77 4.15
CA THR A 124 -8.08 24.45 3.46
C THR A 124 -9.31 25.03 4.16
N GLU A 125 -9.25 25.22 5.48
CA GLU A 125 -10.29 25.93 6.22
C GLU A 125 -10.28 27.42 5.88
N ALA A 126 -9.13 28.04 5.88
CA ALA A 126 -8.97 29.46 5.54
C ALA A 126 -9.37 29.75 4.08
N GLU A 127 -9.05 28.84 3.17
CA GLU A 127 -9.41 28.92 1.75
C GLU A 127 -10.94 28.88 1.56
N ARG A 128 -11.62 27.92 2.21
CA ARG A 128 -13.11 27.83 2.18
C ARG A 128 -13.74 29.08 2.79
N TRP A 129 -13.27 29.52 3.96
CA TRP A 129 -13.74 30.71 4.64
C TRP A 129 -13.63 31.98 3.79
N LEU A 130 -12.54 32.10 3.02
CA LEU A 130 -12.33 33.20 2.09
C LEU A 130 -13.32 33.14 0.90
N ARG A 131 -13.50 31.97 0.28
CA ARG A 131 -14.46 31.78 -0.82
C ARG A 131 -15.90 32.03 -0.40
N ASP A 132 -16.24 31.69 0.83
CA ASP A 132 -17.56 31.92 1.41
C ASP A 132 -17.82 33.41 1.73
N GLY A 133 -16.87 34.31 1.39
CA GLY A 133 -17.00 35.75 1.61
C GLY A 133 -16.98 36.16 3.08
N GLN A 134 -16.48 35.32 3.98
CA GLN A 134 -16.50 35.58 5.42
C GLN A 134 -15.35 36.51 5.88
N TRP A 135 -14.37 36.82 5.01
CA TRP A 135 -13.27 37.72 5.33
C TRP A 135 -13.68 39.18 5.19
N GLY A 136 -14.13 39.76 6.30
CA GLY A 136 -14.52 41.19 6.32
C GLY A 136 -13.35 42.14 6.55
N GLN A 137 -12.38 41.74 7.39
CA GLN A 137 -11.28 42.63 7.79
C GLN A 137 -10.10 41.79 8.33
N TRP A 138 -8.88 42.28 8.14
CA TRP A 138 -7.68 41.64 8.73
C TRP A 138 -7.67 41.78 10.27
N SER A 139 -7.27 40.70 10.96
CA SER A 139 -7.14 40.68 12.41
C SER A 139 -5.99 39.77 12.85
N PHE A 140 -5.30 40.14 13.92
CA PHE A 140 -4.25 39.31 14.53
C PHE A 140 -4.71 37.92 14.98
N ARG A 141 -5.99 37.71 15.18
CA ARG A 141 -6.58 36.45 15.68
C ARG A 141 -7.21 35.61 14.58
N THR A 142 -7.16 36.05 13.32
CA THR A 142 -7.76 35.34 12.20
C THR A 142 -6.96 34.09 11.86
N MET A 143 -7.62 32.91 11.87
CA MET A 143 -7.09 31.62 11.41
C MET A 143 -5.73 31.25 12.01
N LEU A 144 -5.54 31.45 13.31
CA LEU A 144 -4.32 31.06 14.01
C LEU A 144 -4.15 29.55 13.91
N GLY A 145 -3.00 29.11 13.39
CA GLY A 145 -2.55 27.72 13.31
C GLY A 145 -1.36 27.43 14.22
N ALA A 146 -0.78 26.24 14.10
CA ALA A 146 0.41 25.84 14.82
C ALA A 146 1.69 26.15 14.02
N ASP A 147 2.81 26.36 14.73
CA ASP A 147 4.13 26.45 14.14
C ASP A 147 4.63 25.06 13.74
N ILE A 148 5.28 24.96 12.58
CA ILE A 148 5.89 23.73 12.06
C ILE A 148 7.38 23.76 12.33
N HIS A 149 8.01 24.91 12.06
CA HIS A 149 9.43 25.12 12.28
C HIS A 149 9.78 24.86 13.76
N GLY A 150 10.81 24.02 14.00
CA GLY A 150 11.30 23.70 15.33
C GLY A 150 10.38 22.84 16.20
N SER A 151 9.20 22.45 15.71
CA SER A 151 8.27 21.56 16.42
C SER A 151 8.72 20.09 16.38
N THR A 152 7.99 19.20 17.05
CA THR A 152 8.28 17.77 17.07
C THR A 152 7.45 17.04 16.01
N LEU A 153 8.15 16.42 15.05
CA LEU A 153 7.59 15.52 14.07
C LEU A 153 7.65 14.08 14.58
N GLY A 154 6.50 13.48 14.84
CA GLY A 154 6.38 12.05 15.12
C GLY A 154 6.10 11.27 13.83
N ILE A 155 6.80 10.16 13.62
CA ILE A 155 6.58 9.28 12.47
C ILE A 155 6.31 7.87 12.97
N LEU A 156 5.10 7.38 12.74
CA LEU A 156 4.76 5.99 12.98
C LEU A 156 4.92 5.22 11.65
N GLY A 157 6.03 4.47 11.53
CA GLY A 157 6.41 3.80 10.29
C GLY A 157 7.55 4.52 9.54
N MET A 158 8.80 4.42 10.01
CA MET A 158 10.00 5.03 9.41
C MET A 158 10.59 4.13 8.30
N GLY A 159 9.74 3.74 7.31
CA GLY A 159 10.16 3.12 6.05
C GLY A 159 10.70 4.17 5.07
N ARG A 160 10.82 3.82 3.77
CA ARG A 160 11.36 4.74 2.75
C ARG A 160 10.60 6.07 2.69
N ILE A 161 9.26 6.04 2.68
CA ILE A 161 8.42 7.24 2.67
C ILE A 161 8.57 8.02 3.99
N GLY A 162 8.55 7.34 5.14
CA GLY A 162 8.76 7.96 6.45
C GLY A 162 10.11 8.68 6.53
N GLN A 163 11.18 8.08 6.03
CA GLN A 163 12.50 8.72 5.93
C GLN A 163 12.49 9.95 5.01
N GLY A 164 11.73 9.88 3.90
CA GLY A 164 11.52 11.05 3.02
C GLY A 164 10.83 12.21 3.74
N ILE A 165 9.82 11.92 4.57
CA ILE A 165 9.13 12.93 5.39
C ILE A 165 10.05 13.46 6.50
N ALA A 166 10.79 12.57 7.19
CA ALA A 166 11.76 12.94 8.21
C ALA A 166 12.80 13.91 7.68
N ARG A 167 13.36 13.64 6.50
CA ARG A 167 14.33 14.52 5.84
C ARG A 167 13.79 15.92 5.61
N ARG A 168 12.53 16.03 5.14
CA ARG A 168 11.86 17.33 4.95
C ARG A 168 11.69 18.07 6.27
N GLY A 169 11.23 17.38 7.30
CA GLY A 169 11.04 17.95 8.63
C GLY A 169 12.36 18.41 9.26
N ALA A 170 13.34 17.52 9.35
CA ALA A 170 14.64 17.80 9.98
C ALA A 170 15.40 18.89 9.24
N HIS A 171 15.67 18.68 7.93
CA HIS A 171 16.56 19.57 7.19
C HIS A 171 15.88 20.80 6.59
N GLY A 172 14.55 20.72 6.31
CA GLY A 172 13.81 21.86 5.75
C GLY A 172 13.22 22.79 6.81
N PHE A 173 12.80 22.23 7.95
CA PHE A 173 12.04 22.96 8.97
C PHE A 173 12.68 22.90 10.38
N GLY A 174 13.85 22.28 10.54
CA GLY A 174 14.52 22.18 11.83
C GLY A 174 13.67 21.46 12.89
N MET A 175 12.80 20.53 12.47
CA MET A 175 11.95 19.79 13.39
C MET A 175 12.76 18.72 14.12
N ARG A 176 12.42 18.48 15.38
CA ARG A 176 12.90 17.32 16.12
C ARG A 176 12.12 16.08 15.66
N VAL A 177 12.81 15.08 15.07
CA VAL A 177 12.18 13.87 14.55
C VAL A 177 12.19 12.77 15.60
N LEU A 178 10.99 12.28 15.96
CA LEU A 178 10.77 11.06 16.73
C LEU A 178 10.14 10.01 15.84
N TYR A 179 10.48 8.73 16.03
CA TYR A 179 9.83 7.67 15.28
C TYR A 179 9.62 6.40 16.10
N HIS A 180 8.63 5.62 15.66
CA HIS A 180 8.41 4.26 16.13
C HIS A 180 8.27 3.31 14.94
N ASN A 181 8.96 2.18 15.03
CA ASN A 181 8.88 1.02 14.16
C ASN A 181 8.86 -0.25 14.98
N ARG A 182 8.44 -1.35 14.37
CA ARG A 182 8.60 -2.69 14.92
C ARG A 182 10.08 -3.02 15.26
N SER A 183 11.01 -2.56 14.42
CA SER A 183 12.46 -2.67 14.62
C SER A 183 13.11 -1.29 14.45
N ARG A 184 14.06 -0.99 15.35
CA ARG A 184 14.84 0.25 15.27
C ARG A 184 15.67 0.30 13.99
N LEU A 185 15.80 1.48 13.39
CA LEU A 185 16.65 1.69 12.23
C LEU A 185 18.15 1.61 12.58
N PRO A 186 19.02 1.35 11.57
CA PRO A 186 20.45 1.49 11.73
C PRO A 186 20.83 2.88 12.22
N THR A 187 21.82 2.95 13.13
CA THR A 187 22.29 4.20 13.75
C THR A 187 22.68 5.27 12.73
N GLN A 188 23.26 4.89 11.60
CA GLN A 188 23.64 5.84 10.55
C GLN A 188 22.41 6.56 9.97
N ILE A 189 21.31 5.84 9.74
CA ILE A 189 20.07 6.44 9.22
C ILE A 189 19.46 7.40 10.26
N GLU A 190 19.49 7.02 11.54
CA GLU A 190 19.04 7.92 12.61
C GLU A 190 19.86 9.22 12.65
N GLN A 191 21.17 9.11 12.50
CA GLN A 191 22.07 10.27 12.47
C GLN A 191 21.84 11.15 11.24
N ASP A 192 21.69 10.53 10.05
CA ASP A 192 21.46 11.26 8.80
C ASP A 192 20.13 12.03 8.79
N LEU A 193 19.15 11.57 9.57
CA LEU A 193 17.82 12.17 9.66
C LEU A 193 17.60 12.98 10.94
N ASP A 194 18.59 13.07 11.83
CA ASP A 194 18.45 13.60 13.19
C ASP A 194 17.23 13.03 13.91
N ALA A 195 17.02 11.70 13.76
CA ALA A 195 15.83 10.99 14.20
C ALA A 195 16.12 10.13 15.42
N ARG A 196 15.17 10.09 16.36
CA ARG A 196 15.25 9.30 17.59
C ARG A 196 14.14 8.25 17.65
N TYR A 197 14.53 6.99 17.88
CA TYR A 197 13.58 5.91 18.19
C TYR A 197 12.98 6.10 19.58
N VAL A 198 11.66 5.95 19.69
CA VAL A 198 10.91 5.96 20.96
C VAL A 198 9.84 4.87 20.94
N ASP A 199 9.30 4.52 22.11
CA ASP A 199 8.10 3.70 22.19
C ASP A 199 6.86 4.46 21.66
N ILE A 200 5.78 3.73 21.38
CA ILE A 200 4.59 4.32 20.76
C ILE A 200 3.92 5.36 21.68
N ASP A 201 3.89 5.13 22.98
CA ASP A 201 3.27 6.03 23.94
C ASP A 201 4.05 7.34 24.03
N SER A 202 5.37 7.25 24.06
CA SER A 202 6.26 8.41 24.00
C SER A 202 6.13 9.16 22.67
N LEU A 203 5.95 8.45 21.56
CA LEU A 203 5.73 9.07 20.25
C LEU A 203 4.44 9.90 20.27
N LEU A 204 3.32 9.32 20.72
CA LEU A 204 2.02 9.97 20.78
C LEU A 204 2.06 11.21 21.68
N ALA A 205 2.62 11.08 22.89
CA ALA A 205 2.64 12.15 23.87
C ALA A 205 3.56 13.34 23.52
N GLN A 206 4.63 13.10 22.74
CA GLN A 206 5.64 14.11 22.45
C GLN A 206 5.47 14.74 21.06
N SER A 207 4.69 14.16 20.16
CA SER A 207 4.49 14.70 18.82
C SER A 207 3.62 15.96 18.83
N ASP A 208 4.08 17.01 18.17
CA ASP A 208 3.25 18.15 17.80
C ASP A 208 2.52 17.84 16.47
N HIS A 209 3.18 17.10 15.58
CA HIS A 209 2.61 16.60 14.33
C HIS A 209 2.95 15.12 14.19
N LEU A 210 1.94 14.24 14.16
CA LEU A 210 2.11 12.80 13.99
C LEU A 210 1.75 12.40 12.55
N VAL A 211 2.64 11.67 11.87
CA VAL A 211 2.40 11.14 10.51
C VAL A 211 2.43 9.62 10.52
N LEU A 212 1.39 9.00 9.97
CA LEU A 212 1.25 7.55 9.84
C LEU A 212 1.70 7.10 8.45
N VAL A 213 2.70 6.21 8.38
CA VAL A 213 3.32 5.72 7.15
C VAL A 213 3.65 4.23 7.22
N LEU A 214 2.99 3.49 8.11
CA LEU A 214 3.21 2.05 8.30
C LEU A 214 2.28 1.23 7.41
N PRO A 215 2.67 -0.03 7.06
CA PRO A 215 1.77 -0.95 6.39
C PRO A 215 0.56 -1.30 7.24
N TYR A 216 -0.60 -1.46 6.58
CA TYR A 216 -1.79 -1.98 7.23
C TYR A 216 -1.78 -3.50 7.24
N ASN A 217 -2.01 -4.06 8.41
CA ASN A 217 -2.27 -5.48 8.66
C ASN A 217 -3.20 -5.62 9.87
N ARG A 218 -3.51 -6.86 10.26
CA ARG A 218 -4.40 -7.14 11.38
C ARG A 218 -3.92 -6.53 12.71
N ASP A 219 -2.60 -6.54 12.96
CA ASP A 219 -2.02 -6.05 14.21
C ASP A 219 -1.97 -4.51 14.27
N SER A 220 -1.99 -3.85 13.10
CA SER A 220 -2.01 -2.39 12.99
C SER A 220 -3.41 -1.81 12.79
N HIS A 221 -4.45 -2.65 12.74
CA HIS A 221 -5.83 -2.17 12.64
C HIS A 221 -6.19 -1.35 13.87
N HIS A 222 -6.67 -0.11 13.62
CA HIS A 222 -7.01 0.88 14.65
C HIS A 222 -5.89 1.11 15.68
N ILE A 223 -4.63 1.05 15.24
CA ILE A 223 -3.48 1.37 16.11
C ILE A 223 -3.58 2.79 16.69
N ILE A 224 -4.33 3.66 16.02
CA ILE A 224 -4.74 4.98 16.51
C ILE A 224 -6.23 4.92 16.84
N ASP A 225 -6.54 4.37 17.98
CA ASP A 225 -7.86 4.30 18.59
C ASP A 225 -8.12 5.50 19.54
N ALA A 226 -9.26 5.49 20.24
CA ALA A 226 -9.62 6.53 21.20
C ALA A 226 -8.59 6.69 22.33
N ALA A 227 -7.97 5.58 22.79
CA ALA A 227 -6.96 5.60 23.84
C ALA A 227 -5.64 6.21 23.34
N ALA A 228 -5.23 5.88 22.11
CA ALA A 228 -4.07 6.47 21.46
C ALA A 228 -4.25 7.97 21.22
N LEU A 229 -5.43 8.37 20.69
CA LEU A 229 -5.79 9.79 20.52
C LEU A 229 -5.79 10.55 21.86
N GLY A 230 -6.24 9.91 22.93
CA GLY A 230 -6.21 10.47 24.29
C GLY A 230 -4.81 10.73 24.86
N LYS A 231 -3.77 10.10 24.31
CA LYS A 231 -2.35 10.34 24.68
C LYS A 231 -1.73 11.52 23.93
N MET A 232 -2.33 11.94 22.82
CA MET A 232 -1.84 13.08 22.03
C MET A 232 -2.20 14.40 22.71
N ARG A 233 -1.42 15.43 22.42
CA ARG A 233 -1.69 16.79 22.92
C ARG A 233 -2.93 17.36 22.21
N PRO A 234 -3.77 18.16 22.90
CA PRO A 234 -4.91 18.83 22.23
C PRO A 234 -4.48 19.78 21.09
N THR A 235 -3.23 20.26 21.13
CA THR A 235 -2.64 21.11 20.08
C THR A 235 -2.03 20.32 18.94
N ALA A 236 -1.94 18.99 19.05
CA ALA A 236 -1.30 18.14 18.04
C ALA A 236 -2.18 17.97 16.80
N THR A 237 -1.53 17.62 15.69
CA THR A 237 -2.19 17.21 14.44
C THR A 237 -1.81 15.79 14.05
N LEU A 238 -2.73 15.09 13.39
CA LEU A 238 -2.54 13.75 12.86
C LEU A 238 -2.58 13.77 11.33
N VAL A 239 -1.64 13.11 10.66
CA VAL A 239 -1.67 12.92 9.20
C VAL A 239 -1.64 11.42 8.89
N ASN A 240 -2.57 10.96 8.05
CA ASN A 240 -2.59 9.58 7.56
C ASN A 240 -2.49 9.56 6.03
N ILE A 241 -1.37 9.03 5.52
CA ILE A 241 -1.10 8.80 4.10
C ILE A 241 -0.83 7.32 3.80
N ALA A 242 -1.11 6.45 4.76
CA ALA A 242 -0.83 5.02 4.64
C ALA A 242 -2.07 4.21 4.27
N ARG A 243 -2.96 3.94 5.23
CA ARG A 243 -4.25 3.26 5.03
C ARG A 243 -5.27 3.75 6.06
N GLY A 244 -6.54 3.86 5.66
CA GLY A 244 -7.63 4.33 6.54
C GLY A 244 -7.78 3.50 7.81
N GLY A 245 -7.81 2.19 7.69
CA GLY A 245 -7.99 1.29 8.83
C GLY A 245 -6.90 1.30 9.91
N LEU A 246 -5.87 2.15 9.80
CA LEU A 246 -4.92 2.44 10.89
C LEU A 246 -5.52 3.32 11.97
N VAL A 247 -6.54 4.07 11.65
CA VAL A 247 -7.19 5.04 12.53
C VAL A 247 -8.65 4.61 12.73
N ASP A 248 -9.11 4.56 13.95
CA ASP A 248 -10.54 4.54 14.24
C ASP A 248 -11.13 5.91 13.87
N GLU A 249 -11.75 5.98 12.70
CA GLU A 249 -12.29 7.24 12.16
C GLU A 249 -13.44 7.81 12.98
N ILE A 250 -14.17 6.97 13.74
CA ILE A 250 -15.24 7.43 14.65
C ILE A 250 -14.59 8.13 15.85
N ALA A 251 -13.58 7.51 16.45
CA ALA A 251 -12.83 8.10 17.56
C ALA A 251 -12.09 9.38 17.14
N LEU A 252 -11.55 9.41 15.92
CA LEU A 252 -10.89 10.59 15.37
C LEU A 252 -11.88 11.74 15.19
N ALA A 253 -13.05 11.49 14.57
CA ALA A 253 -14.06 12.50 14.36
C ALA A 253 -14.55 13.10 15.69
N ASP A 254 -14.76 12.25 16.70
CA ASP A 254 -15.15 12.69 18.04
C ASP A 254 -14.01 13.52 18.73
N ALA A 255 -12.77 13.10 18.61
CA ALA A 255 -11.62 13.85 19.16
C ALA A 255 -11.49 15.25 18.52
N LEU A 256 -11.66 15.34 17.22
CA LEU A 256 -11.60 16.60 16.46
C LEU A 256 -12.80 17.52 16.78
N ALA A 257 -14.00 16.98 16.82
CA ALA A 257 -15.22 17.74 17.13
C ALA A 257 -15.19 18.35 18.54
N ASN A 258 -14.59 17.63 19.50
CA ASN A 258 -14.49 18.05 20.90
C ASN A 258 -13.20 18.80 21.24
N GLY A 259 -12.36 19.14 20.24
CA GLY A 259 -11.10 19.88 20.45
C GLY A 259 -10.04 19.12 21.23
N ARG A 260 -10.13 17.79 21.29
CA ARG A 260 -9.11 16.92 21.90
C ARG A 260 -7.90 16.68 20.97
N LEU A 261 -8.07 17.03 19.70
CA LEU A 261 -7.01 17.09 18.69
C LEU A 261 -7.22 18.35 17.86
N ALA A 262 -6.15 19.07 17.51
CA ALA A 262 -6.25 20.33 16.79
C ALA A 262 -6.72 20.16 15.33
N GLY A 263 -6.28 19.10 14.65
CA GLY A 263 -6.64 18.85 13.27
C GLY A 263 -6.12 17.52 12.74
N ALA A 264 -6.66 17.10 11.59
CA ALA A 264 -6.18 15.93 10.88
C ALA A 264 -6.03 16.20 9.37
N GLY A 265 -5.03 15.54 8.73
CA GLY A 265 -4.85 15.50 7.29
C GLY A 265 -4.94 14.05 6.81
N LEU A 266 -5.93 13.73 6.00
CA LEU A 266 -6.22 12.35 5.58
C LEU A 266 -6.18 12.25 4.06
N ASP A 267 -5.35 11.35 3.54
CA ASP A 267 -5.33 10.97 2.13
C ASP A 267 -6.01 9.61 1.88
N VAL A 268 -6.28 8.88 2.98
CA VAL A 268 -6.81 7.51 2.96
C VAL A 268 -7.93 7.35 3.99
N TYR A 269 -8.89 6.46 3.69
CA TYR A 269 -10.10 6.26 4.50
C TYR A 269 -10.40 4.78 4.70
N GLU A 270 -11.11 4.43 5.77
CA GLU A 270 -11.42 3.04 6.10
C GLU A 270 -12.34 2.38 5.06
N GLY A 271 -13.20 3.14 4.43
CA GLY A 271 -14.21 2.65 3.47
C GLY A 271 -14.05 3.18 2.04
N GLU A 272 -12.82 3.49 1.59
CA GLU A 272 -12.58 4.05 0.25
C GLU A 272 -13.43 3.38 -0.84
N PRO A 273 -14.06 4.19 -1.74
CA PRO A 273 -13.96 5.65 -1.87
C PRO A 273 -14.92 6.45 -0.96
N ALA A 274 -15.71 5.79 -0.10
CA ALA A 274 -16.59 6.47 0.84
C ALA A 274 -15.80 7.10 1.97
N VAL A 275 -16.17 8.34 2.31
CA VAL A 275 -15.64 9.09 3.46
C VAL A 275 -16.76 9.29 4.46
N ARG A 276 -16.49 9.11 5.74
CA ARG A 276 -17.50 9.28 6.80
C ARG A 276 -18.08 10.69 6.80
N PRO A 277 -19.43 10.84 6.87
CA PRO A 277 -20.07 12.15 6.92
C PRO A 277 -19.58 13.02 8.08
N GLU A 278 -19.25 12.42 9.22
CA GLU A 278 -18.74 13.10 10.40
C GLU A 278 -17.42 13.82 10.09
N LEU A 279 -16.50 13.19 9.34
CA LEU A 279 -15.24 13.81 8.92
C LEU A 279 -15.47 14.91 7.88
N LEU A 280 -16.39 14.70 6.93
CA LEU A 280 -16.74 15.69 5.91
C LEU A 280 -17.32 16.98 6.50
N ALA A 281 -18.02 16.88 7.64
CA ALA A 281 -18.63 18.03 8.33
C ALA A 281 -17.62 18.89 9.10
N LEU A 282 -16.44 18.36 9.41
CA LEU A 282 -15.41 19.07 10.20
C LEU A 282 -14.64 20.09 9.36
N ARG A 283 -14.32 21.22 9.96
CA ARG A 283 -13.52 22.29 9.33
C ARG A 283 -12.02 22.09 9.54
N ASN A 284 -11.62 21.48 10.66
CA ASN A 284 -10.25 21.22 11.06
C ASN A 284 -9.69 19.91 10.48
N VAL A 285 -10.24 19.43 9.37
CA VAL A 285 -9.77 18.27 8.63
C VAL A 285 -9.43 18.65 7.19
N VAL A 286 -8.24 18.24 6.73
CA VAL A 286 -7.80 18.30 5.34
C VAL A 286 -8.01 16.93 4.74
N LEU A 287 -8.79 16.85 3.65
CA LEU A 287 -9.16 15.57 3.01
C LEU A 287 -8.68 15.58 1.57
N THR A 288 -8.00 14.50 1.16
CA THR A 288 -7.57 14.28 -0.24
C THR A 288 -7.93 12.86 -0.69
N PRO A 289 -8.28 12.63 -1.98
CA PRO A 289 -8.84 11.37 -2.44
C PRO A 289 -7.75 10.39 -2.89
N HIS A 290 -6.91 9.91 -1.95
CA HIS A 290 -5.81 8.95 -2.15
C HIS A 290 -4.87 9.35 -3.31
N ILE A 291 -4.28 10.52 -3.17
CA ILE A 291 -3.42 11.12 -4.18
C ILE A 291 -1.92 11.11 -3.81
N GLY A 292 -1.50 10.31 -2.84
CA GLY A 292 -0.10 10.24 -2.36
C GLY A 292 0.94 10.13 -3.47
N SER A 293 0.67 9.36 -4.50
CA SER A 293 1.56 9.19 -5.66
C SER A 293 1.17 10.00 -6.90
N ALA A 294 0.19 10.92 -6.80
CA ALA A 294 -0.47 11.50 -7.95
C ALA A 294 0.31 12.64 -8.63
N SER A 295 1.56 12.38 -9.03
CA SER A 295 2.21 13.17 -10.07
C SER A 295 2.26 12.37 -11.38
N LEU A 296 2.23 13.06 -12.52
CA LEU A 296 2.26 12.39 -13.83
C LEU A 296 3.51 11.50 -13.97
N ALA A 297 4.67 12.04 -13.63
CA ALA A 297 5.94 11.32 -13.71
C ALA A 297 5.96 10.07 -12.85
N THR A 298 5.52 10.19 -11.58
CA THR A 298 5.51 9.08 -10.63
C THR A 298 4.51 8.00 -11.05
N ARG A 299 3.28 8.36 -11.40
CA ARG A 299 2.29 7.36 -11.82
C ARG A 299 2.68 6.65 -13.11
N ARG A 300 3.33 7.34 -14.06
CA ARG A 300 3.90 6.69 -15.24
C ARG A 300 5.02 5.70 -14.86
N ALA A 301 5.92 6.10 -13.96
CA ALA A 301 6.99 5.21 -13.49
C ALA A 301 6.44 3.98 -12.73
N MET A 302 5.36 4.14 -11.96
CA MET A 302 4.66 3.02 -11.31
C MET A 302 4.10 2.05 -12.34
N VAL A 303 3.39 2.53 -13.36
CA VAL A 303 2.83 1.68 -14.41
C VAL A 303 3.96 1.01 -15.21
N GLN A 304 5.04 1.73 -15.53
CA GLN A 304 6.20 1.14 -16.21
C GLN A 304 6.81 0.00 -15.40
N LEU A 305 7.06 0.20 -14.10
CA LEU A 305 7.61 -0.84 -13.24
C LEU A 305 6.66 -2.06 -13.14
N ALA A 306 5.35 -1.84 -13.10
CA ALA A 306 4.38 -2.93 -13.08
C ALA A 306 4.36 -3.71 -14.42
N VAL A 307 4.48 -3.02 -15.55
CA VAL A 307 4.64 -3.62 -16.89
C VAL A 307 5.92 -4.46 -16.96
N ASP A 308 7.06 -3.92 -16.51
CA ASP A 308 8.34 -4.62 -16.50
C ASP A 308 8.30 -5.87 -15.61
N ASN A 309 7.66 -5.76 -14.44
CA ASN A 309 7.42 -6.89 -13.55
C ASN A 309 6.59 -8.00 -14.22
N LEU A 310 5.51 -7.65 -14.89
CA LEU A 310 4.61 -8.62 -15.50
C LEU A 310 5.27 -9.30 -16.71
N ILE A 311 5.99 -8.55 -17.54
CA ILE A 311 6.77 -9.10 -18.67
C ILE A 311 7.78 -10.13 -18.14
N ALA A 312 8.55 -9.75 -17.12
CA ALA A 312 9.56 -10.64 -16.52
C ALA A 312 8.93 -11.87 -15.84
N ALA A 313 7.87 -11.67 -15.06
CA ALA A 313 7.18 -12.76 -14.34
C ALA A 313 6.61 -13.82 -15.29
N LEU A 314 6.16 -13.43 -16.48
CA LEU A 314 5.67 -14.32 -17.52
C LEU A 314 6.76 -14.89 -18.44
N GLY A 315 8.04 -14.68 -18.07
CA GLY A 315 9.18 -15.26 -18.76
C GLY A 315 9.55 -14.57 -20.08
N GLN A 316 9.26 -13.28 -20.20
CA GLN A 316 9.55 -12.48 -21.39
C GLN A 316 10.53 -11.34 -21.05
N GLY A 317 11.11 -10.73 -22.10
CA GLY A 317 12.00 -9.59 -21.96
C GLY A 317 13.36 -9.91 -21.35
N PRO A 318 14.19 -8.87 -21.07
CA PRO A 318 15.57 -9.03 -20.62
C PRO A 318 15.69 -9.61 -19.21
N ASN A 319 14.66 -9.43 -18.36
CA ASN A 319 14.62 -9.95 -17.00
C ASN A 319 13.72 -11.19 -16.86
N ALA A 320 13.57 -11.98 -17.91
CA ALA A 320 12.70 -13.16 -17.95
C ALA A 320 12.88 -14.07 -16.72
N GLY A 321 11.80 -14.31 -15.96
CA GLY A 321 11.81 -15.10 -14.73
C GLY A 321 12.24 -14.34 -13.46
N HIS A 322 12.72 -13.10 -13.57
CA HIS A 322 13.25 -12.29 -12.47
C HIS A 322 12.58 -10.89 -12.44
N PRO A 323 11.30 -10.79 -12.03
CA PRO A 323 10.63 -9.50 -11.95
C PRO A 323 11.34 -8.56 -10.97
N PRO A 324 11.53 -7.28 -11.33
CA PRO A 324 12.32 -6.31 -10.54
C PRO A 324 11.87 -6.15 -9.08
N SER A 325 10.58 -6.33 -8.79
CA SER A 325 10.04 -6.15 -7.44
C SER A 325 9.02 -7.23 -7.05
N ALA A 326 9.43 -8.49 -7.19
CA ALA A 326 8.64 -9.62 -6.73
C ALA A 326 8.43 -9.60 -5.21
N LEU A 327 7.21 -9.93 -4.77
CA LEU A 327 6.84 -10.01 -3.35
C LEU A 327 7.05 -11.42 -2.78
N ASN A 328 6.98 -12.46 -3.62
CA ASN A 328 6.92 -13.85 -3.20
C ASN A 328 7.76 -14.82 -4.05
N ALA A 329 8.80 -14.35 -4.70
CA ALA A 329 9.63 -15.18 -5.61
C ALA A 329 10.18 -16.44 -4.93
N ASP A 330 10.75 -16.30 -3.73
CA ASP A 330 11.32 -17.42 -2.99
C ASP A 330 10.29 -18.47 -2.58
N ALA A 331 9.10 -18.01 -2.13
CA ALA A 331 8.00 -18.89 -1.75
C ALA A 331 7.45 -19.68 -2.95
N VAL A 332 7.29 -19.02 -4.10
CA VAL A 332 6.88 -19.66 -5.36
C VAL A 332 7.91 -20.66 -5.85
N ALA A 333 9.21 -20.34 -5.75
CA ALA A 333 10.29 -21.26 -6.11
C ALA A 333 10.27 -22.53 -5.22
N ALA A 334 10.09 -22.35 -3.92
CA ALA A 334 9.97 -23.46 -2.96
C ALA A 334 8.75 -24.35 -3.24
N ALA A 335 7.60 -23.77 -3.53
CA ALA A 335 6.37 -24.50 -3.87
C ALA A 335 6.54 -25.38 -5.12
N LYS A 336 7.19 -24.85 -6.16
CA LYS A 336 7.52 -25.61 -7.39
C LYS A 336 8.46 -26.78 -7.12
N GLN A 337 9.44 -26.64 -6.25
CA GLN A 337 10.38 -27.72 -5.87
C GLN A 337 9.70 -28.80 -5.02
N GLY A 338 8.81 -28.40 -4.09
CA GLY A 338 8.04 -29.30 -3.25
C GLY A 338 7.05 -30.16 -4.06
N GLY A 339 6.36 -29.56 -5.02
CA GLY A 339 5.46 -30.28 -5.96
C GLY A 339 6.19 -31.28 -6.86
N ALA A 340 7.40 -30.98 -7.29
CA ALA A 340 8.23 -31.89 -8.08
C ALA A 340 8.72 -33.11 -7.27
N ARG A 341 8.90 -33.00 -5.95
CA ARG A 341 9.28 -34.14 -5.08
C ARG A 341 8.14 -35.09 -4.80
N VAL A 342 6.90 -34.63 -4.74
CA VAL A 342 5.70 -35.48 -4.55
C VAL A 342 5.39 -36.29 -5.82
N GLY A 343 5.64 -35.74 -7.01
CA GLY A 343 5.45 -36.45 -8.29
C GLY A 343 6.53 -37.47 -8.65
N ALA A 344 7.70 -37.45 -7.97
CA ALA A 344 8.82 -38.38 -8.24
C ALA A 344 8.81 -39.64 -7.36
N SER A 345 7.98 -39.72 -6.32
CA SER A 345 7.93 -40.86 -5.38
C SER A 345 6.93 -41.98 -5.72
N ASP A 346 6.07 -41.82 -6.73
CA ASP A 346 5.04 -42.80 -7.09
C ASP A 346 5.41 -43.75 -8.25
N GLY A 347 6.71 -43.82 -8.60
CA GLY A 347 7.20 -44.65 -9.73
C GLY A 347 7.96 -45.92 -9.34
N GLU A 348 8.04 -46.35 -8.08
CA GLU A 348 8.71 -47.58 -7.71
C GLU A 348 7.70 -48.76 -7.69
N ALA A 349 7.79 -49.59 -8.72
CA ALA A 349 6.94 -50.77 -8.97
C ALA A 349 7.05 -51.82 -7.85
N ILE A 350 5.92 -52.17 -7.29
CA ILE A 350 5.76 -53.34 -6.42
C ILE A 350 6.07 -54.61 -7.25
N LYS A 351 7.27 -55.21 -7.09
CA LYS A 351 7.57 -56.55 -7.53
C LYS A 351 6.91 -57.55 -6.59
N THR A 352 5.83 -58.16 -7.05
CA THR A 352 5.16 -59.32 -6.41
C THR A 352 6.11 -60.51 -6.36
N GLY A 353 6.60 -60.84 -5.17
CA GLY A 353 7.29 -62.10 -4.90
C GLY A 353 6.29 -63.21 -4.67
N ALA A 354 6.20 -64.14 -5.55
CA ALA A 354 5.43 -65.36 -5.42
C ALA A 354 6.12 -66.35 -4.45
N THR A 355 5.55 -66.57 -3.27
CA THR A 355 6.01 -67.57 -2.32
C THR A 355 5.37 -68.91 -2.63
N LYS A 356 6.14 -69.92 -3.03
CA LYS A 356 5.73 -71.31 -3.18
C LYS A 356 5.49 -71.93 -1.83
N THR A 357 4.27 -72.41 -1.61
CA THR A 357 3.93 -73.24 -0.45
C THR A 357 4.33 -74.67 -0.76
N THR A 358 5.27 -75.22 0.05
CA THR A 358 5.59 -76.66 0.03
C THR A 358 4.88 -77.30 1.19
N THR A 359 3.98 -78.21 0.85
CA THR A 359 3.27 -79.13 1.79
C THR A 359 4.15 -80.30 2.13
N THR A 360 4.45 -80.53 3.41
CA THR A 360 5.01 -81.82 3.87
C THR A 360 4.11 -82.40 4.93
N LYS A 361 3.63 -83.65 4.62
CA LYS A 361 2.92 -84.54 5.54
C LYS A 361 3.89 -85.09 6.59
N ARG A 362 3.54 -84.98 7.85
CA ARG A 362 3.33 -86.11 8.80
C ARG A 362 2.80 -85.57 10.11
#